data_39727810b202cfd0cf0ecd82a1c8a958
#
_entry.id   39727810b202cfd0cf0ecd82a1c8a958
#
_cell.length_a   1.000
_cell.length_b   1.000
_cell.length_c   1.000
_cell.angle_alpha   90.00
_cell.angle_beta   90.00
_cell.angle_gamma   90.00
#
_symmetry.space_group_name_H-M   'P 1'
#
loop_
_entity.id
_entity.type
_entity.pdbx_description
1 polymer ?
#
loop_
_entity_poly.entity_id
_entity_poly.type
_entity_poly.pdbx_seq_one_letter_code
_entity_poly.pdbx_strand_id
1 'polypeptide(L)'
;KEFIKYYYKYDSGYKHKLIICYKLIKDTEIKNYRLITSKIKHDEFIDRHNKNDFEFMSMYRAIKKYKNCKIFFLNSHAYPAKKNWLKLINSKYSKNSFIGFSGSNESMFSSLRFKKKYKFLRNLYHYCYFKYNFKKFPNPHVRLPSFFLLQNDFIKFIKDKSYKNKHHAWITESGKKSMTNFFKEKGFKIFILNSDGNKFE
;
A
#
# COMPACT_ATOMS: atom_id res chain seq x y z
N LYS A 1 4.43 -16.02 -7.67
CA LYS A 1 5.66 -16.81 -7.98
C LYS A 1 6.90 -15.92 -8.03
N GLU A 2 6.87 -14.78 -8.73
CA GLU A 2 8.02 -13.86 -8.88
C GLU A 2 8.55 -13.37 -7.54
N PHE A 3 7.69 -12.91 -6.63
CA PHE A 3 8.11 -12.49 -5.29
C PHE A 3 8.97 -13.56 -4.60
N ILE A 4 8.51 -14.81 -4.53
CA ILE A 4 9.22 -15.91 -3.86
C ILE A 4 10.60 -16.14 -4.51
N LYS A 5 10.64 -16.16 -5.86
CA LYS A 5 11.87 -16.31 -6.62
C LYS A 5 12.93 -15.25 -6.24
N TYR A 6 12.54 -13.98 -6.26
CA TYR A 6 13.45 -12.89 -6.00
C TYR A 6 13.76 -12.69 -4.51
N TYR A 7 12.80 -12.98 -3.63
CA TYR A 7 13.02 -12.97 -2.19
C TYR A 7 14.06 -14.03 -1.77
N TYR A 8 14.02 -15.21 -2.40
CA TYR A 8 15.04 -16.26 -2.18
C TYR A 8 16.37 -15.88 -2.80
N LYS A 9 16.37 -15.27 -3.98
CA LYS A 9 17.61 -14.88 -4.70
C LYS A 9 18.38 -13.77 -4.00
N TYR A 10 17.69 -12.81 -3.40
CA TYR A 10 18.30 -11.61 -2.84
C TYR A 10 18.13 -11.53 -1.34
N ASP A 11 19.24 -11.81 -0.63
CA ASP A 11 19.27 -11.60 0.82
C ASP A 11 18.85 -10.17 1.19
N SER A 12 18.00 -10.05 2.19
CA SER A 12 17.45 -8.79 2.68
C SER A 12 18.50 -7.90 3.37
N GLY A 13 19.57 -8.51 3.90
CA GLY A 13 20.59 -7.83 4.70
C GLY A 13 20.10 -7.31 6.04
N TYR A 14 18.90 -7.66 6.47
CA TYR A 14 18.29 -7.19 7.70
C TYR A 14 17.34 -8.23 8.29
N LYS A 15 17.50 -8.53 9.60
CA LYS A 15 16.62 -9.50 10.29
C LYS A 15 15.19 -8.99 10.33
N HIS A 16 14.27 -9.78 9.83
CA HIS A 16 12.86 -9.42 9.76
C HIS A 16 11.96 -10.65 9.82
N LYS A 17 10.68 -10.41 9.99
CA LYS A 17 9.63 -11.42 9.90
C LYS A 17 8.83 -11.17 8.62
N LEU A 18 8.74 -12.19 7.78
CA LEU A 18 7.85 -12.16 6.61
C LEU A 18 6.47 -12.68 7.00
N ILE A 19 5.43 -11.96 6.60
CA ILE A 19 4.03 -12.40 6.76
C ILE A 19 3.40 -12.45 5.38
N ILE A 20 2.90 -13.62 5.00
CA ILE A 20 2.13 -13.78 3.77
C ILE A 20 0.64 -13.74 4.11
N CYS A 21 -0.05 -12.79 3.51
CA CYS A 21 -1.49 -12.59 3.71
C CYS A 21 -2.27 -13.24 2.57
N TYR A 22 -3.14 -14.19 2.91
CA TYR A 22 -4.11 -14.81 2.00
C TYR A 22 -5.48 -14.16 2.23
N LYS A 23 -6.00 -13.50 1.21
CA LYS A 23 -7.30 -12.84 1.25
C LYS A 23 -8.20 -13.28 0.10
N LEU A 24 -9.47 -13.55 0.41
CA LEU A 24 -10.49 -13.98 -0.57
C LEU A 24 -10.06 -15.22 -1.38
N ILE A 25 -9.23 -16.06 -0.78
CA ILE A 25 -8.74 -17.32 -1.38
C ILE A 25 -9.45 -18.47 -0.66
N LYS A 26 -9.95 -19.43 -1.42
CA LYS A 26 -10.59 -20.64 -0.87
C LYS A 26 -9.55 -21.52 -0.17
N ASP A 27 -9.94 -22.21 0.91
CA ASP A 27 -9.02 -23.07 1.66
C ASP A 27 -8.40 -24.18 0.77
N THR A 28 -9.12 -24.65 -0.24
CA THR A 28 -8.62 -25.61 -1.24
C THR A 28 -7.48 -25.05 -2.09
N GLU A 29 -7.53 -23.76 -2.40
CA GLU A 29 -6.50 -23.05 -3.19
C GLU A 29 -5.29 -22.67 -2.35
N ILE A 30 -5.46 -22.41 -1.05
CA ILE A 30 -4.36 -22.09 -0.13
C ILE A 30 -3.30 -23.20 -0.13
N LYS A 31 -3.72 -24.47 -0.24
CA LYS A 31 -2.78 -25.60 -0.33
C LYS A 31 -1.78 -25.43 -1.47
N ASN A 32 -2.24 -25.00 -2.65
CA ASN A 32 -1.39 -24.77 -3.81
C ASN A 32 -0.41 -23.60 -3.60
N TYR A 33 -0.85 -22.53 -2.92
CA TYR A 33 0.04 -21.42 -2.58
C TYR A 33 1.10 -21.85 -1.56
N ARG A 34 0.75 -22.67 -0.56
CA ARG A 34 1.68 -23.21 0.43
C ARG A 34 2.81 -24.01 -0.19
N LEU A 35 2.55 -24.80 -1.25
CA LEU A 35 3.61 -25.50 -1.98
C LEU A 35 4.67 -24.55 -2.56
N ILE A 36 4.26 -23.33 -2.94
CA ILE A 36 5.17 -22.32 -3.48
C ILE A 36 5.87 -21.57 -2.35
N THR A 37 5.15 -21.22 -1.30
CA THR A 37 5.66 -20.40 -0.18
C THR A 37 6.49 -21.20 0.82
N SER A 38 6.37 -22.52 0.87
CA SER A 38 7.18 -23.41 1.74
C SER A 38 8.71 -23.28 1.55
N LYS A 39 9.12 -22.72 0.39
CA LYS A 39 10.55 -22.48 0.07
C LYS A 39 11.18 -21.35 0.90
N ILE A 40 10.39 -20.55 1.58
CA ILE A 40 10.86 -19.41 2.37
C ILE A 40 10.24 -19.43 3.76
N LYS A 41 11.01 -19.02 4.77
CA LYS A 41 10.53 -18.89 6.15
C LYS A 41 9.56 -17.71 6.24
N HIS A 42 8.31 -17.95 6.64
CA HIS A 42 7.27 -16.93 6.79
C HIS A 42 6.23 -17.34 7.82
N ASP A 43 5.48 -16.37 8.31
CA ASP A 43 4.21 -16.58 8.99
C ASP A 43 3.07 -16.41 8.00
N GLU A 44 1.99 -17.15 8.20
CA GLU A 44 0.76 -17.00 7.41
C GLU A 44 -0.26 -16.16 8.18
N PHE A 45 -0.95 -15.31 7.44
CA PHE A 45 -2.16 -14.65 7.90
C PHE A 45 -3.31 -14.93 6.92
N ILE A 46 -4.24 -15.79 7.33
CA ILE A 46 -5.44 -16.06 6.54
C ILE A 46 -6.51 -15.05 6.95
N ASP A 47 -6.78 -14.10 6.07
CA ASP A 47 -7.82 -13.11 6.29
C ASP A 47 -9.20 -13.68 5.92
N ARG A 48 -9.91 -14.15 6.94
CA ARG A 48 -11.26 -14.76 6.79
C ARG A 48 -12.38 -13.74 6.61
N HIS A 49 -12.05 -12.46 6.51
CA HIS A 49 -13.05 -11.45 6.25
C HIS A 49 -13.60 -11.58 4.82
N ASN A 50 -14.87 -11.90 4.70
CA ASN A 50 -15.52 -12.24 3.44
C ASN A 50 -15.86 -11.03 2.55
N LYS A 51 -15.79 -9.81 3.08
CA LYS A 51 -16.04 -8.58 2.32
C LYS A 51 -14.76 -8.09 1.66
N ASN A 52 -14.89 -7.62 0.43
CA ASN A 52 -13.78 -6.97 -0.25
C ASN A 52 -13.59 -5.54 0.28
N ASP A 53 -12.82 -5.43 1.36
CA ASP A 53 -12.39 -4.17 1.97
C ASP A 53 -10.96 -3.78 1.54
N PHE A 54 -10.52 -4.28 0.41
CA PHE A 54 -9.22 -4.07 -0.22
C PHE A 54 -8.03 -4.53 0.65
N GLU A 55 -6.83 -4.26 0.16
CA GLU A 55 -5.57 -4.67 0.80
C GLU A 55 -5.40 -4.00 2.17
N PHE A 56 -5.82 -2.75 2.30
CA PHE A 56 -5.57 -1.92 3.49
C PHE A 56 -6.13 -2.52 4.78
N MET A 57 -7.34 -3.06 4.74
CA MET A 57 -7.93 -3.66 5.95
C MET A 57 -7.35 -5.03 6.28
N SER A 58 -6.91 -5.78 5.27
CA SER A 58 -6.14 -7.01 5.51
C SER A 58 -4.78 -6.72 6.12
N MET A 59 -4.08 -5.71 5.62
CA MET A 59 -2.83 -5.20 6.19
C MET A 59 -3.03 -4.80 7.65
N TYR A 60 -4.07 -4.02 7.95
CA TYR A 60 -4.41 -3.64 9.32
C TYR A 60 -4.64 -4.85 10.23
N ARG A 61 -5.46 -5.81 9.81
CA ARG A 61 -5.74 -7.02 10.59
C ARG A 61 -4.50 -7.88 10.81
N ALA A 62 -3.66 -8.00 9.79
CA ALA A 62 -2.42 -8.76 9.89
C ALA A 62 -1.43 -8.18 10.90
N ILE A 63 -1.33 -6.86 10.97
CA ILE A 63 -0.29 -6.20 11.77
C ILE A 63 -0.74 -5.72 13.15
N LYS A 64 -2.03 -5.63 13.44
CA LYS A 64 -2.54 -5.06 14.71
C LYS A 64 -2.01 -5.75 15.97
N LYS A 65 -1.58 -7.02 15.87
CA LYS A 65 -1.00 -7.77 16.98
C LYS A 65 0.47 -7.45 17.25
N TYR A 66 1.17 -6.85 16.30
CA TYR A 66 2.56 -6.45 16.46
C TYR A 66 2.61 -5.00 16.96
N LYS A 67 3.52 -4.71 17.89
CA LYS A 67 3.66 -3.37 18.48
C LYS A 67 5.06 -2.81 18.24
N ASN A 68 5.16 -1.50 18.08
CA ASN A 68 6.44 -0.77 18.02
C ASN A 68 7.42 -1.32 16.96
N CYS A 69 6.91 -1.82 15.84
CA CYS A 69 7.74 -2.33 14.76
C CYS A 69 7.64 -1.44 13.51
N LYS A 70 8.67 -1.50 12.68
CA LYS A 70 8.62 -0.98 11.32
C LYS A 70 7.93 -2.01 10.43
N ILE A 71 7.11 -1.54 9.52
CA ILE A 71 6.38 -2.39 8.58
C ILE A 71 6.75 -2.01 7.15
N PHE A 72 6.99 -3.03 6.36
CA PHE A 72 7.15 -2.91 4.92
C PHE A 72 6.03 -3.68 4.24
N PHE A 73 5.13 -2.95 3.59
CA PHE A 73 4.08 -3.55 2.79
C PHE A 73 4.52 -3.75 1.36
N LEU A 74 4.25 -4.94 0.85
CA LEU A 74 4.46 -5.31 -0.54
C LEU A 74 3.17 -5.94 -1.07
N ASN A 75 2.71 -5.50 -2.22
CA ASN A 75 1.65 -6.22 -2.92
C ASN A 75 2.22 -7.44 -3.66
N SER A 76 1.35 -8.25 -4.23
CA SER A 76 1.71 -9.49 -4.94
C SER A 76 2.56 -9.27 -6.22
N HIS A 77 2.66 -8.05 -6.71
CA HIS A 77 3.41 -7.69 -7.93
C HIS A 77 4.77 -7.06 -7.64
N ALA A 78 5.03 -6.70 -6.39
CA ALA A 78 6.30 -6.12 -5.97
C ALA A 78 7.25 -7.22 -5.46
N TYR A 79 8.54 -7.08 -5.76
CA TYR A 79 9.57 -8.02 -5.33
C TYR A 79 10.93 -7.32 -5.14
N PRO A 80 11.84 -7.90 -4.33
CA PRO A 80 13.19 -7.37 -4.16
C PRO A 80 13.97 -7.33 -5.48
N ALA A 81 14.69 -6.24 -5.74
CA ALA A 81 15.46 -6.06 -6.97
C ALA A 81 16.94 -6.39 -6.81
N LYS A 82 17.50 -6.34 -5.57
CA LYS A 82 18.93 -6.57 -5.30
C LYS A 82 19.20 -7.03 -3.88
N LYS A 83 20.45 -7.47 -3.60
CA LYS A 83 20.89 -7.83 -2.24
C LYS A 83 20.84 -6.62 -1.29
N ASN A 84 20.68 -6.88 0.01
CA ASN A 84 20.62 -5.87 1.07
C ASN A 84 19.48 -4.85 0.92
N TRP A 85 18.42 -5.18 0.18
CA TRP A 85 17.31 -4.28 -0.11
C TRP A 85 16.63 -3.76 1.16
N LEU A 86 16.39 -4.61 2.17
CA LEU A 86 15.74 -4.17 3.41
C LEU A 86 16.69 -3.40 4.32
N LYS A 87 17.99 -3.76 4.35
CA LYS A 87 19.04 -2.99 5.03
C LYS A 87 19.09 -1.56 4.46
N LEU A 88 19.05 -1.43 3.14
CA LEU A 88 19.04 -0.13 2.45
C LEU A 88 17.81 0.69 2.86
N ILE A 89 16.61 0.11 2.77
CA ILE A 89 15.37 0.79 3.15
C ILE A 89 15.43 1.25 4.61
N ASN A 90 15.83 0.36 5.51
CA ASN A 90 15.93 0.66 6.94
C ASN A 90 16.98 1.74 7.25
N SER A 91 18.09 1.81 6.52
CA SER A 91 19.12 2.85 6.71
C SER A 91 18.65 4.25 6.28
N LYS A 92 17.68 4.33 5.38
CA LYS A 92 17.09 5.60 4.93
C LYS A 92 15.93 6.06 5.81
N TYR A 93 15.42 5.19 6.67
CA TYR A 93 14.33 5.50 7.57
C TYR A 93 14.80 6.38 8.73
N SER A 94 14.06 7.43 9.03
CA SER A 94 14.16 8.24 10.24
C SER A 94 12.82 8.29 10.96
N LYS A 95 12.80 8.70 12.22
CA LYS A 95 11.56 8.92 12.97
C LYS A 95 10.65 9.87 12.17
N ASN A 96 9.37 9.58 12.13
CA ASN A 96 8.38 10.34 11.34
C ASN A 96 8.69 10.36 9.83
N SER A 97 9.14 9.22 9.27
CA SER A 97 9.26 9.05 7.82
C SER A 97 8.16 8.14 7.26
N PHE A 98 7.65 8.53 6.10
CA PHE A 98 6.81 7.69 5.26
C PHE A 98 7.51 7.49 3.92
N ILE A 99 7.98 6.26 3.67
CA ILE A 99 8.76 5.91 2.48
C ILE A 99 7.85 5.18 1.50
N GLY A 100 7.72 5.72 0.29
CA GLY A 100 7.13 5.04 -0.86
C GLY A 100 8.19 4.46 -1.78
N PHE A 101 7.77 3.58 -2.68
CA PHE A 101 8.64 2.98 -3.71
C PHE A 101 8.16 3.32 -5.12
N SER A 102 7.05 4.01 -5.23
CA SER A 102 6.57 4.68 -6.43
C SER A 102 5.71 5.87 -6.04
N GLY A 103 5.76 6.92 -6.83
CA GLY A 103 4.95 8.12 -6.68
C GLY A 103 4.17 8.42 -7.95
N SER A 104 3.20 9.32 -7.84
CA SER A 104 2.46 9.83 -8.98
C SER A 104 2.02 11.27 -8.73
N ASN A 105 1.92 12.05 -9.80
CA ASN A 105 1.30 13.37 -9.81
C ASN A 105 -0.12 13.33 -10.38
N GLU A 106 -0.63 12.16 -10.74
CA GLU A 106 -1.95 12.00 -11.34
C GLU A 106 -3.06 12.42 -10.41
N SER A 107 -4.13 12.95 -11.00
CA SER A 107 -5.35 13.31 -10.30
C SER A 107 -6.54 12.57 -10.90
N MET A 108 -7.24 11.83 -10.05
CA MET A 108 -8.49 11.19 -10.43
C MET A 108 -9.55 12.21 -10.88
N PHE A 109 -9.54 13.42 -10.32
CA PHE A 109 -10.45 14.48 -10.75
C PHE A 109 -10.08 15.02 -12.14
N SER A 110 -8.80 15.30 -12.39
CA SER A 110 -8.36 15.84 -13.69
C SER A 110 -8.41 14.79 -14.80
N SER A 111 -8.39 13.50 -14.48
CA SER A 111 -8.50 12.40 -15.43
C SER A 111 -9.94 11.96 -15.70
N LEU A 112 -10.93 12.63 -15.10
CA LEU A 112 -12.33 12.29 -15.23
C LEU A 112 -12.80 12.52 -16.66
N ARG A 113 -13.32 11.49 -17.33
CA ARG A 113 -13.87 11.55 -18.68
C ARG A 113 -15.33 11.11 -18.69
N PHE A 114 -16.18 11.91 -19.28
CA PHE A 114 -17.60 11.61 -19.45
C PHE A 114 -17.84 10.99 -20.82
N LYS A 115 -18.10 9.69 -20.85
CA LYS A 115 -18.19 8.92 -22.11
C LYS A 115 -19.54 9.08 -22.84
N LYS A 116 -20.63 9.51 -22.16
CA LYS A 116 -21.99 9.47 -22.71
C LYS A 116 -22.79 10.69 -22.27
N LYS A 117 -23.19 11.56 -23.23
CA LYS A 117 -23.95 12.80 -22.98
C LYS A 117 -25.31 12.56 -22.31
N TYR A 118 -26.02 11.49 -22.66
CA TYR A 118 -27.35 11.19 -22.11
C TYR A 118 -27.33 10.76 -20.62
N LYS A 119 -26.15 10.58 -20.00
CA LYS A 119 -26.01 10.28 -18.56
C LYS A 119 -25.69 11.53 -17.75
N PHE A 120 -26.30 12.67 -18.08
CA PHE A 120 -25.98 13.97 -17.49
C PHE A 120 -25.99 13.97 -15.94
N LEU A 121 -27.07 13.53 -15.31
CA LEU A 121 -27.19 13.53 -13.85
C LEU A 121 -26.09 12.67 -13.18
N ARG A 122 -25.79 11.50 -13.76
CA ARG A 122 -24.72 10.65 -13.27
C ARG A 122 -23.35 11.30 -13.45
N ASN A 123 -23.14 11.95 -14.58
CA ASN A 123 -21.89 12.66 -14.86
C ASN A 123 -21.70 13.84 -13.91
N LEU A 124 -22.77 14.59 -13.62
CA LEU A 124 -22.75 15.68 -12.63
C LEU A 124 -22.42 15.15 -11.22
N TYR A 125 -23.10 14.07 -10.80
CA TYR A 125 -22.78 13.41 -9.52
C TYR A 125 -21.32 13.00 -9.44
N HIS A 126 -20.77 12.33 -10.47
CA HIS A 126 -19.37 11.95 -10.52
C HIS A 126 -18.44 13.16 -10.46
N TYR A 127 -18.76 14.22 -11.22
CA TYR A 127 -17.98 15.45 -11.19
C TYR A 127 -17.91 16.04 -9.78
N CYS A 128 -19.03 16.23 -9.10
CA CYS A 128 -19.11 16.76 -7.75
C CYS A 128 -18.36 15.85 -6.76
N TYR A 129 -18.57 14.54 -6.85
CA TYR A 129 -17.91 13.55 -6.00
C TYR A 129 -16.39 13.60 -6.14
N PHE A 130 -15.86 13.61 -7.37
CA PHE A 130 -14.42 13.65 -7.61
C PHE A 130 -13.82 15.01 -7.25
N LYS A 131 -14.48 16.12 -7.56
CA LYS A 131 -14.07 17.47 -7.14
C LYS A 131 -13.99 17.60 -5.60
N TYR A 132 -14.92 17.00 -4.89
CA TYR A 132 -14.92 17.00 -3.42
C TYR A 132 -13.75 16.19 -2.85
N ASN A 133 -13.50 15.00 -3.39
CA ASN A 133 -12.58 14.03 -2.81
C ASN A 133 -11.13 14.15 -3.32
N PHE A 134 -10.88 14.72 -4.49
CA PHE A 134 -9.55 14.75 -5.11
C PHE A 134 -9.10 16.18 -5.42
N LYS A 135 -7.78 16.39 -5.39
CA LYS A 135 -7.16 17.64 -5.85
C LYS A 135 -7.10 17.65 -7.37
N LYS A 136 -6.94 18.84 -7.99
CA LYS A 136 -6.57 18.96 -9.40
C LYS A 136 -5.13 18.48 -9.62
N PHE A 137 -4.76 18.21 -10.86
CA PHE A 137 -3.37 17.99 -11.26
C PHE A 137 -2.55 19.29 -11.09
N PRO A 138 -1.29 19.22 -10.62
CA PRO A 138 -0.61 18.04 -10.12
C PRO A 138 -1.08 17.66 -8.70
N ASN A 139 -1.19 16.35 -8.45
CA ASN A 139 -1.55 15.81 -7.15
C ASN A 139 -0.48 14.81 -6.67
N PRO A 140 0.67 15.29 -6.18
CA PRO A 140 1.76 14.43 -5.77
C PRO A 140 1.36 13.53 -4.60
N HIS A 141 1.52 12.23 -4.79
CA HIS A 141 1.22 11.23 -3.76
C HIS A 141 2.07 9.97 -3.90
N VAL A 142 2.30 9.29 -2.79
CA VAL A 142 2.88 7.95 -2.75
C VAL A 142 1.83 6.96 -3.28
N ARG A 143 2.20 6.14 -4.24
CA ARG A 143 1.38 5.00 -4.64
C ARG A 143 1.53 3.89 -3.58
N LEU A 144 0.41 3.27 -3.21
CA LEU A 144 0.35 2.37 -2.06
C LEU A 144 0.47 0.85 -2.34
N PRO A 145 0.97 0.38 -3.51
CA PRO A 145 1.29 -1.04 -3.67
C PRO A 145 2.48 -1.47 -2.81
N SER A 146 3.37 -0.54 -2.45
CA SER A 146 4.46 -0.81 -1.50
C SER A 146 4.89 0.47 -0.79
N PHE A 147 5.07 0.35 0.55
CA PHE A 147 5.50 1.44 1.40
C PHE A 147 6.09 0.95 2.72
N PHE A 148 6.84 1.81 3.41
CA PHE A 148 7.52 1.51 4.65
C PHE A 148 7.33 2.63 5.68
N LEU A 149 6.89 2.27 6.90
CA LEU A 149 6.69 3.18 8.04
C LEU A 149 6.57 2.43 9.36
N LEU A 150 6.34 3.15 10.48
CA LEU A 150 6.02 2.52 11.76
C LEU A 150 4.58 1.95 11.76
N GLN A 151 4.43 0.78 12.36
CA GLN A 151 3.14 0.11 12.53
C GLN A 151 2.11 1.00 13.25
N ASN A 152 2.51 1.65 14.35
CA ASN A 152 1.62 2.52 15.12
C ASN A 152 1.09 3.70 14.27
N ASP A 153 1.90 4.25 13.37
CA ASP A 153 1.48 5.35 12.51
C ASP A 153 0.50 4.89 11.44
N PHE A 154 0.73 3.73 10.85
CA PHE A 154 -0.24 3.12 9.94
C PHE A 154 -1.59 2.85 10.63
N ILE A 155 -1.56 2.30 11.85
CA ILE A 155 -2.79 2.05 12.62
C ILE A 155 -3.54 3.35 12.91
N LYS A 156 -2.86 4.43 13.31
CA LYS A 156 -3.49 5.74 13.53
C LYS A 156 -4.20 6.27 12.28
N PHE A 157 -3.65 5.99 11.11
CA PHE A 157 -4.25 6.39 9.83
C PHE A 157 -5.45 5.53 9.44
N ILE A 158 -5.38 4.20 9.65
CA ILE A 158 -6.29 3.23 9.02
C ILE A 158 -7.46 2.78 9.93
N LYS A 159 -7.30 2.80 11.25
CA LYS A 159 -8.22 2.17 12.21
C LYS A 159 -9.69 2.58 12.08
N ASP A 160 -9.93 3.85 11.72
CA ASP A 160 -11.27 4.42 11.62
C ASP A 160 -11.81 4.46 10.18
N LYS A 161 -11.10 3.84 9.23
CA LYS A 161 -11.51 3.80 7.82
C LYS A 161 -12.37 2.58 7.52
N SER A 162 -13.30 2.79 6.61
CA SER A 162 -14.17 1.73 6.09
C SER A 162 -14.12 1.74 4.56
N TYR A 163 -13.99 0.56 3.98
CA TYR A 163 -13.90 0.38 2.53
C TYR A 163 -15.12 -0.38 2.03
N LYS A 164 -16.01 0.30 1.30
CA LYS A 164 -17.23 -0.29 0.71
C LYS A 164 -17.11 -0.48 -0.80
N ASN A 165 -16.25 0.28 -1.44
CA ASN A 165 -16.03 0.25 -2.88
C ASN A 165 -14.65 0.77 -3.26
N LYS A 166 -14.28 0.65 -4.52
CA LYS A 166 -12.97 1.05 -5.06
C LYS A 166 -12.66 2.54 -4.90
N HIS A 167 -13.67 3.41 -4.87
CA HIS A 167 -13.46 4.84 -4.67
C HIS A 167 -12.84 5.14 -3.29
N HIS A 168 -13.20 4.40 -2.25
CA HIS A 168 -12.58 4.56 -0.93
C HIS A 168 -11.10 4.20 -0.94
N ALA A 169 -10.70 3.18 -1.70
CA ALA A 169 -9.28 2.85 -1.88
C ALA A 169 -8.55 3.98 -2.63
N TRP A 170 -9.12 4.53 -3.68
CA TRP A 170 -8.56 5.67 -4.41
C TRP A 170 -8.43 6.92 -3.53
N ILE A 171 -9.43 7.21 -2.68
CA ILE A 171 -9.35 8.32 -1.72
C ILE A 171 -8.20 8.10 -0.73
N THR A 172 -7.99 6.86 -0.28
CA THR A 172 -6.88 6.51 0.60
C THR A 172 -5.52 6.71 -0.06
N GLU A 173 -5.39 6.41 -1.33
CA GLU A 173 -4.14 6.56 -2.09
C GLU A 173 -3.89 8.00 -2.52
N SER A 174 -4.83 8.64 -3.22
CA SER A 174 -4.61 9.90 -3.93
C SER A 174 -5.65 11.00 -3.63
N GLY A 175 -6.60 10.75 -2.74
CA GLY A 175 -7.60 11.74 -2.36
C GLY A 175 -7.05 12.87 -1.49
N LYS A 176 -7.87 13.90 -1.24
CA LYS A 176 -7.54 14.98 -0.30
C LYS A 176 -7.23 14.46 1.12
N LYS A 177 -7.87 13.36 1.52
CA LYS A 177 -7.64 12.66 2.79
C LYS A 177 -6.79 11.40 2.60
N SER A 178 -5.87 11.42 1.64
CA SER A 178 -4.95 10.31 1.36
C SER A 178 -3.94 10.09 2.48
N MET A 179 -3.30 8.93 2.46
CA MET A 179 -2.24 8.61 3.39
C MET A 179 -1.06 9.58 3.28
N THR A 180 -0.70 10.00 2.07
CA THR A 180 0.32 11.03 1.83
C THR A 180 -0.03 12.36 2.49
N ASN A 181 -1.24 12.88 2.27
CA ASN A 181 -1.66 14.14 2.87
C ASN A 181 -1.76 14.05 4.40
N PHE A 182 -2.30 12.95 4.93
CA PHE A 182 -2.38 12.72 6.37
C PHE A 182 -1.01 12.79 7.06
N PHE A 183 0.02 12.14 6.49
CA PHE A 183 1.36 12.18 7.06
C PHE A 183 2.05 13.52 6.81
N LYS A 184 1.81 14.16 5.68
CA LYS A 184 2.30 15.51 5.40
C LYS A 184 1.79 16.54 6.41
N GLU A 185 0.51 16.52 6.72
CA GLU A 185 -0.14 17.38 7.73
C GLU A 185 0.41 17.14 9.15
N LYS A 186 0.92 15.92 9.42
CA LYS A 186 1.58 15.58 10.69
C LYS A 186 3.08 15.84 10.71
N GLY A 187 3.63 16.51 9.71
CA GLY A 187 5.05 16.87 9.65
C GLY A 187 5.98 15.69 9.35
N PHE A 188 5.47 14.60 8.74
CA PHE A 188 6.33 13.50 8.32
C PHE A 188 7.18 13.88 7.11
N LYS A 189 8.41 13.37 7.09
CA LYS A 189 9.24 13.35 5.88
C LYS A 189 8.72 12.28 4.93
N ILE A 190 8.29 12.70 3.74
CA ILE A 190 7.71 11.81 2.73
C ILE A 190 8.62 11.80 1.52
N PHE A 191 9.05 10.63 1.08
CA PHE A 191 9.88 10.51 -0.10
C PHE A 191 9.70 9.14 -0.77
N ILE A 192 10.01 9.11 -2.05
CA ILE A 192 10.12 7.88 -2.83
C ILE A 192 11.57 7.41 -2.79
N LEU A 193 11.77 6.13 -2.55
CA LEU A 193 13.08 5.50 -2.56
C LEU A 193 13.18 4.55 -3.75
N ASN A 194 14.15 4.78 -4.64
CA ASN A 194 14.39 3.85 -5.73
C ASN A 194 15.28 2.66 -5.29
N SER A 195 15.49 1.71 -6.19
CA SER A 195 16.33 0.53 -5.94
C SER A 195 17.78 0.87 -5.57
N ASP A 196 18.30 2.03 -6.00
CA ASP A 196 19.67 2.45 -5.74
C ASP A 196 19.85 3.22 -4.44
N GLY A 197 18.74 3.52 -3.76
CA GLY A 197 18.74 4.23 -2.49
C GLY A 197 18.69 5.76 -2.65
N ASN A 198 18.41 6.26 -3.85
CA ASN A 198 18.18 7.68 -4.08
C ASN A 198 16.77 8.06 -3.59
N LYS A 199 16.69 9.23 -2.96
CA LYS A 199 15.44 9.81 -2.46
C LYS A 199 14.91 10.84 -3.43
N PHE A 200 13.58 10.82 -3.63
CA PHE A 200 12.83 11.82 -4.42
C PHE A 200 11.68 12.33 -3.56
N GLU A 201 11.61 13.63 -3.35
CA GLU A 201 10.59 14.34 -2.54
C GLU A 201 9.45 14.88 -3.40
#